data_365016652179da3a91ed74618ecb432c
#
_entry.id   365016652179da3a91ed74618ecb432c
#
_cell.length_a   1.000
_cell.length_b   1.000
_cell.length_c   1.000
_cell.angle_alpha   90.00
_cell.angle_beta   90.00
_cell.angle_gamma   90.00
#
_symmetry.space_group_name_H-M   'P 1'
#
loop_
_entity.id
_entity.type
_entity.pdbx_description
1 polymer ?
#
loop_
_entity_poly.entity_id
_entity_poly.type
_entity_poly.pdbx_seq_one_letter_code
_entity_poly.pdbx_strand_id
1 'polypeptide(L)'
;MKIYKLIILITALLTGWSCKNDPWSDIADGDWNHERTILEIKLQGQAGGAVITSVDGNTGTIDLNLAVDMIEDLSKVKLEELMVSYKANSSVSVGETIDFTGESPSISITSQTGKTRNYTIKMSTFTEDLTGVYDIRKLFVYGGTGPEYGGGAVLDPGDKSWVWDQSGEGPNAETDNYLEFTFTEILENGNTSGTCVNHAGEDGKYWNAIFKAEFNNEGDDDIDLSKFYRQIPIGESTWVRDYSTQTIIFTDSDGKDTSGQLLNNGTYPLFADNISLTVPNQAFRFILNGTDDWDNIFTDYDKFVKKPRNFFILIEKR
;
A
#
# COMPACT_ATOMS: atom_id res chain seq x y z
N MET A 1 -19.27 3.08 -83.08
CA MET A 1 -18.20 3.94 -82.53
C MET A 1 -18.72 5.07 -81.63
N LYS A 2 -19.98 5.48 -81.66
CA LYS A 2 -20.53 6.54 -80.77
C LYS A 2 -20.93 6.03 -79.36
N ILE A 3 -21.36 4.79 -79.23
CA ILE A 3 -21.84 4.23 -77.96
C ILE A 3 -20.68 3.94 -76.99
N TYR A 4 -19.55 3.46 -77.49
CA TYR A 4 -18.35 3.21 -76.62
C TYR A 4 -17.77 4.48 -76.05
N LYS A 5 -17.80 5.60 -76.72
CA LYS A 5 -17.36 6.89 -76.21
C LYS A 5 -18.26 7.43 -75.09
N LEU A 6 -19.61 7.16 -75.20
CA LEU A 6 -20.52 7.54 -74.15
C LEU A 6 -20.36 6.71 -72.85
N ILE A 7 -20.16 5.41 -73.03
CA ILE A 7 -19.89 4.50 -71.86
C ILE A 7 -18.60 4.88 -71.12
N ILE A 8 -17.56 5.19 -71.87
CA ILE A 8 -16.27 5.60 -71.24
C ILE A 8 -16.44 6.95 -70.53
N LEU A 9 -17.27 7.89 -71.08
CA LEU A 9 -17.49 9.18 -70.43
C LEU A 9 -18.33 9.05 -69.16
N ILE A 10 -19.31 8.15 -69.11
CA ILE A 10 -20.13 7.87 -67.92
C ILE A 10 -19.29 7.16 -66.85
N THR A 11 -18.43 6.21 -67.24
CA THR A 11 -17.53 5.53 -66.29
C THR A 11 -16.52 6.51 -65.68
N ALA A 12 -15.98 7.43 -66.44
CA ALA A 12 -15.04 8.46 -65.95
C ALA A 12 -15.72 9.50 -65.04
N LEU A 13 -17.04 9.78 -65.22
CA LEU A 13 -17.82 10.64 -64.32
C LEU A 13 -18.17 9.95 -62.98
N LEU A 14 -18.35 8.63 -62.98
CA LEU A 14 -18.67 7.84 -61.78
C LEU A 14 -17.44 7.59 -60.90
N THR A 15 -16.23 7.58 -61.45
CA THR A 15 -14.99 7.44 -60.70
C THR A 15 -14.50 8.74 -60.05
N GLY A 16 -15.03 9.89 -60.44
CA GLY A 16 -14.69 11.21 -59.88
C GLY A 16 -15.41 11.56 -58.57
N TRP A 17 -16.38 10.75 -58.13
CA TRP A 17 -17.10 10.98 -56.86
C TRP A 17 -16.75 9.98 -55.77
N SER A 18 -15.70 9.20 -55.96
CA SER A 18 -15.21 8.28 -54.93
C SER A 18 -14.37 9.05 -53.92
N CYS A 19 -14.88 9.15 -52.72
CA CYS A 19 -14.24 9.53 -51.48
C CYS A 19 -13.49 10.87 -51.47
N LYS A 20 -14.23 11.97 -51.27
CA LYS A 20 -13.65 13.19 -50.69
C LYS A 20 -13.49 13.16 -49.17
N ASN A 21 -13.99 12.16 -48.49
CA ASN A 21 -13.78 12.00 -47.07
C ASN A 21 -12.74 10.93 -46.87
N ASP A 22 -11.56 11.33 -46.45
CA ASP A 22 -10.58 10.43 -45.84
C ASP A 22 -11.24 9.79 -44.62
N PRO A 23 -11.47 8.46 -44.59
CA PRO A 23 -12.09 7.81 -43.44
C PRO A 23 -11.30 7.98 -42.16
N TRP A 24 -10.07 8.48 -42.23
CA TRP A 24 -9.23 8.79 -41.09
C TRP A 24 -9.27 10.27 -40.65
N SER A 25 -9.91 11.17 -41.46
CA SER A 25 -9.97 12.59 -41.11
C SER A 25 -10.72 12.84 -39.83
N ASP A 26 -11.83 12.16 -39.60
CA ASP A 26 -12.60 12.26 -38.36
C ASP A 26 -11.80 11.82 -37.15
N ILE A 27 -10.92 10.82 -37.30
CA ILE A 27 -10.00 10.35 -36.24
C ILE A 27 -8.88 11.36 -36.02
N ALA A 28 -8.28 11.88 -37.11
CA ALA A 28 -7.21 12.86 -37.04
C ALA A 28 -7.69 14.21 -36.49
N ASP A 29 -8.88 14.66 -36.87
CA ASP A 29 -9.48 15.91 -36.42
C ASP A 29 -10.08 15.78 -35.00
N GLY A 30 -10.31 14.55 -34.52
CA GLY A 30 -10.75 14.27 -33.14
C GLY A 30 -12.22 14.61 -32.86
N ASP A 31 -13.05 14.78 -33.86
CA ASP A 31 -14.49 15.07 -33.75
C ASP A 31 -15.28 13.93 -33.06
N TRP A 32 -14.69 12.75 -32.96
CA TRP A 32 -15.23 11.60 -32.26
C TRP A 32 -14.87 11.59 -30.77
N ASN A 33 -13.81 12.34 -30.34
CA ASN A 33 -13.29 12.26 -28.99
C ASN A 33 -14.14 13.06 -28.00
N HIS A 34 -15.01 12.35 -27.31
CA HIS A 34 -15.91 12.88 -26.28
C HIS A 34 -15.36 12.67 -24.87
N GLU A 35 -14.14 12.07 -24.72
CA GLU A 35 -13.53 11.76 -23.44
C GLU A 35 -13.19 13.04 -22.66
N ARG A 36 -13.61 13.07 -21.39
CA ARG A 36 -13.46 14.19 -20.47
C ARG A 36 -13.32 13.70 -19.04
N THR A 37 -12.40 12.75 -18.86
CA THR A 37 -12.16 12.10 -17.57
C THR A 37 -10.86 12.63 -16.97
N ILE A 38 -10.88 12.88 -15.66
CA ILE A 38 -9.66 13.05 -14.88
C ILE A 38 -9.11 11.64 -14.64
N LEU A 39 -7.85 11.41 -14.99
CA LEU A 39 -7.14 10.14 -14.83
C LEU A 39 -6.35 10.13 -13.52
N GLU A 40 -5.79 11.30 -13.17
CA GLU A 40 -5.00 11.49 -11.96
C GLU A 40 -5.11 12.94 -11.51
N ILE A 41 -5.13 13.15 -10.19
CA ILE A 41 -5.07 14.46 -9.57
C ILE A 41 -4.30 14.35 -8.25
N LYS A 42 -3.44 15.34 -8.01
CA LYS A 42 -2.71 15.48 -6.76
C LYS A 42 -2.72 16.93 -6.30
N LEU A 43 -3.02 17.11 -5.03
CA LEU A 43 -3.02 18.39 -4.34
C LEU A 43 -1.93 18.42 -3.27
N GLN A 44 -1.44 19.61 -2.96
CA GLN A 44 -0.54 19.85 -1.84
C GLN A 44 -1.15 19.27 -0.55
N GLY A 45 -0.36 18.48 0.19
CA GLY A 45 -0.80 17.85 1.43
C GLY A 45 -1.78 16.70 1.26
N GLN A 46 -1.97 16.18 0.04
CA GLN A 46 -2.82 15.01 -0.20
C GLN A 46 -2.13 13.74 0.26
N ALA A 47 -2.81 12.98 1.12
CA ALA A 47 -2.41 11.65 1.57
C ALA A 47 -3.16 10.56 0.80
N GLY A 48 -2.42 9.64 0.20
CA GLY A 48 -2.96 8.58 -0.66
C GLY A 48 -3.44 9.10 -2.02
N GLY A 49 -3.95 8.20 -2.84
CA GLY A 49 -4.53 8.52 -4.15
C GLY A 49 -5.93 9.11 -4.03
N ALA A 50 -6.32 9.99 -4.96
CA ALA A 50 -7.69 10.44 -5.09
C ALA A 50 -8.58 9.36 -5.70
N VAL A 51 -9.82 9.23 -5.21
CA VAL A 51 -10.84 8.36 -5.82
C VAL A 51 -11.69 9.18 -6.77
N ILE A 52 -11.52 8.93 -8.07
CA ILE A 52 -12.18 9.68 -9.13
C ILE A 52 -13.34 8.86 -9.67
N THR A 53 -14.56 9.39 -9.57
CA THR A 53 -15.79 8.69 -10.01
C THR A 53 -16.54 9.54 -11.03
N SER A 54 -16.84 8.96 -12.19
CA SER A 54 -17.79 9.52 -13.16
C SER A 54 -19.19 9.10 -12.78
N VAL A 55 -20.02 10.04 -12.30
CA VAL A 55 -21.39 9.76 -11.87
C VAL A 55 -22.32 9.60 -13.08
N ASP A 56 -22.20 10.52 -14.04
CA ASP A 56 -22.94 10.49 -15.30
C ASP A 56 -22.13 11.15 -16.45
N GLY A 57 -22.78 11.43 -17.55
CA GLY A 57 -22.16 12.09 -18.70
C GLY A 57 -21.58 13.48 -18.40
N ASN A 58 -22.13 14.21 -17.43
CA ASN A 58 -21.82 15.62 -17.17
C ASN A 58 -21.27 15.88 -15.76
N THR A 59 -21.36 14.92 -14.87
CA THR A 59 -20.94 15.09 -13.46
C THR A 59 -19.98 13.97 -13.02
N GLY A 60 -19.13 14.29 -12.06
CA GLY A 60 -18.23 13.37 -11.39
C GLY A 60 -17.88 13.86 -9.98
N THR A 61 -17.21 13.01 -9.22
CA THR A 61 -16.66 13.35 -7.91
C THR A 61 -15.19 12.98 -7.83
N ILE A 62 -14.47 13.72 -7.01
CA ILE A 62 -13.09 13.46 -6.62
C ILE A 62 -13.08 13.43 -5.10
N ASP A 63 -12.95 12.24 -4.53
CA ASP A 63 -12.85 12.06 -3.09
C ASP A 63 -11.36 11.93 -2.72
N LEU A 64 -10.87 12.78 -1.83
CA LEU A 64 -9.46 12.82 -1.43
C LEU A 64 -9.28 13.21 0.04
N ASN A 65 -8.11 12.88 0.59
CA ASN A 65 -7.74 13.19 1.96
C ASN A 65 -6.62 14.24 1.98
N LEU A 66 -6.81 15.32 2.74
CA LEU A 66 -5.79 16.36 2.93
C LEU A 66 -5.34 16.42 4.40
N ALA A 67 -4.04 16.42 4.62
CA ALA A 67 -3.44 16.71 5.93
C ALA A 67 -3.53 18.21 6.20
N VAL A 68 -4.69 18.64 6.63
CA VAL A 68 -5.01 20.08 6.80
C VAL A 68 -4.07 20.79 7.78
N ASP A 69 -3.52 20.06 8.75
CA ASP A 69 -2.55 20.60 9.72
C ASP A 69 -1.18 20.91 9.10
N MET A 70 -0.90 20.38 7.88
CA MET A 70 0.32 20.65 7.13
C MET A 70 0.14 21.69 6.03
N ILE A 71 -1.06 22.24 5.86
CA ILE A 71 -1.40 23.27 4.85
C ILE A 71 -1.57 24.61 5.53
N GLU A 72 -0.71 25.57 5.19
CA GLU A 72 -0.75 26.91 5.81
C GLU A 72 -2.05 27.68 5.52
N ASP A 73 -2.59 27.52 4.31
CA ASP A 73 -3.76 28.29 3.83
C ASP A 73 -4.66 27.43 2.93
N LEU A 74 -5.75 26.95 3.51
CA LEU A 74 -6.75 26.13 2.79
C LEU A 74 -7.45 26.88 1.65
N SER A 75 -7.35 28.22 1.60
CA SER A 75 -7.84 29.01 0.46
C SER A 75 -6.91 28.96 -0.75
N LYS A 76 -5.70 28.36 -0.60
CA LYS A 76 -4.64 28.35 -1.62
C LYS A 76 -3.94 26.99 -1.73
N VAL A 77 -4.71 25.90 -1.69
CA VAL A 77 -4.16 24.56 -1.84
C VAL A 77 -3.69 24.37 -3.29
N LYS A 78 -2.40 24.11 -3.47
CA LYS A 78 -1.78 24.04 -4.79
C LYS A 78 -2.17 22.73 -5.51
N LEU A 79 -2.54 22.84 -6.79
CA LEU A 79 -2.67 21.68 -7.69
C LEU A 79 -1.28 21.27 -8.18
N GLU A 80 -0.79 20.10 -7.74
CA GLU A 80 0.55 19.61 -8.05
C GLU A 80 0.58 18.76 -9.31
N GLU A 81 -0.43 17.90 -9.51
CA GLU A 81 -0.56 17.07 -10.69
C GLU A 81 -2.01 17.00 -11.19
N LEU A 82 -2.16 16.97 -12.49
CA LEU A 82 -3.46 16.75 -13.14
C LEU A 82 -3.25 16.06 -14.48
N MET A 83 -3.74 14.84 -14.58
CA MET A 83 -3.78 14.10 -15.83
C MET A 83 -5.23 13.94 -16.28
N VAL A 84 -5.51 14.31 -17.52
CA VAL A 84 -6.85 14.22 -18.12
C VAL A 84 -6.83 13.37 -19.39
N SER A 85 -8.00 12.97 -19.85
CA SER A 85 -8.17 12.23 -21.12
C SER A 85 -7.51 12.93 -22.29
N TYR A 86 -7.11 12.16 -23.29
CA TYR A 86 -6.45 12.66 -24.49
C TYR A 86 -7.18 13.84 -25.12
N LYS A 87 -6.46 14.95 -25.36
CA LYS A 87 -6.97 16.22 -25.90
C LYS A 87 -8.13 16.87 -25.12
N ALA A 88 -8.41 16.45 -23.90
CA ALA A 88 -9.32 17.18 -23.03
C ALA A 88 -8.60 18.37 -22.37
N ASN A 89 -9.37 19.41 -22.04
CA ASN A 89 -8.89 20.61 -21.37
C ASN A 89 -9.52 20.72 -19.98
N SER A 90 -8.73 21.12 -19.00
CA SER A 90 -9.19 21.42 -17.64
C SER A 90 -9.44 22.91 -17.45
N SER A 91 -10.38 23.25 -16.57
CA SER A 91 -10.63 24.64 -16.13
C SER A 91 -9.55 25.20 -15.21
N VAL A 92 -8.68 24.31 -14.67
CA VAL A 92 -7.55 24.67 -13.79
C VAL A 92 -6.28 24.01 -14.33
N SER A 93 -5.14 24.64 -14.08
CA SER A 93 -3.83 24.20 -14.53
C SER A 93 -2.96 23.79 -13.34
N VAL A 94 -2.01 22.87 -13.57
CA VAL A 94 -0.98 22.53 -12.57
C VAL A 94 -0.24 23.79 -12.15
N GLY A 95 -0.07 23.96 -10.85
CA GLY A 95 0.52 25.14 -10.21
C GLY A 95 -0.51 26.19 -9.76
N GLU A 96 -1.75 26.15 -10.22
CA GLU A 96 -2.84 26.98 -9.70
C GLU A 96 -3.32 26.46 -8.34
N THR A 97 -4.06 27.31 -7.61
CA THR A 97 -4.57 27.00 -6.27
C THR A 97 -6.07 26.79 -6.28
N ILE A 98 -6.54 25.91 -5.41
CA ILE A 98 -7.95 25.58 -5.19
C ILE A 98 -8.32 26.00 -3.77
N ASP A 99 -9.48 26.68 -3.62
CA ASP A 99 -9.98 27.15 -2.33
C ASP A 99 -10.92 26.10 -1.71
N PHE A 100 -10.55 25.65 -0.51
CA PHE A 100 -11.31 24.69 0.30
C PHE A 100 -11.98 25.31 1.53
N THR A 101 -11.99 26.65 1.67
CA THR A 101 -12.57 27.31 2.84
C THR A 101 -14.09 27.49 2.76
N GLY A 102 -14.66 27.33 1.55
CA GLY A 102 -16.09 27.50 1.28
C GLY A 102 -16.83 26.22 0.96
N GLU A 103 -17.68 26.29 -0.08
CA GLU A 103 -18.33 25.09 -0.64
C GLU A 103 -17.32 24.21 -1.35
N SER A 104 -17.67 22.93 -1.53
CA SER A 104 -16.82 21.96 -2.25
C SER A 104 -16.42 22.51 -3.62
N PRO A 105 -15.13 22.69 -3.91
CA PRO A 105 -14.67 23.24 -5.18
C PRO A 105 -14.95 22.25 -6.33
N SER A 106 -14.95 22.77 -7.56
CA SER A 106 -15.17 21.94 -8.75
C SER A 106 -14.15 22.22 -9.84
N ILE A 107 -13.84 21.16 -10.62
CA ILE A 107 -12.99 21.22 -11.81
C ILE A 107 -13.84 20.78 -13.01
N SER A 108 -13.83 21.58 -14.07
CA SER A 108 -14.51 21.27 -15.33
C SER A 108 -13.52 20.71 -16.33
N ILE A 109 -13.84 19.55 -16.91
CA ILE A 109 -13.05 18.93 -17.99
C ILE A 109 -13.87 18.99 -19.27
N THR A 110 -13.31 19.60 -20.28
CA THR A 110 -13.93 19.76 -21.59
C THR A 110 -13.22 18.89 -22.62
N SER A 111 -13.97 17.99 -23.27
CA SER A 111 -13.45 17.14 -24.35
C SER A 111 -13.08 17.96 -25.59
N GLN A 112 -12.34 17.34 -26.52
CA GLN A 112 -12.03 17.96 -27.81
C GLN A 112 -13.27 18.39 -28.59
N THR A 113 -14.40 17.71 -28.44
CA THR A 113 -15.68 18.03 -29.06
C THR A 113 -16.55 19.06 -28.32
N GLY A 114 -15.98 19.69 -27.26
CA GLY A 114 -16.64 20.72 -26.46
C GLY A 114 -17.66 20.23 -25.43
N LYS A 115 -17.76 18.90 -25.19
CA LYS A 115 -18.59 18.36 -24.09
C LYS A 115 -17.88 18.52 -22.78
N THR A 116 -18.58 18.97 -21.74
CA THR A 116 -17.99 19.24 -20.41
C THR A 116 -18.53 18.26 -19.37
N ARG A 117 -17.64 17.87 -18.41
CA ARG A 117 -17.97 17.20 -17.16
C ARG A 117 -17.42 18.00 -16.00
N ASN A 118 -18.25 18.22 -14.99
CA ASN A 118 -17.88 18.92 -13.77
C ASN A 118 -17.59 17.91 -12.66
N TYR A 119 -16.41 17.96 -12.12
CA TYR A 119 -16.00 17.15 -10.98
C TYR A 119 -16.05 17.97 -9.70
N THR A 120 -16.88 17.56 -8.74
CA THR A 120 -16.91 18.15 -7.41
C THR A 120 -15.84 17.47 -6.55
N ILE A 121 -14.97 18.27 -5.92
CA ILE A 121 -13.94 17.75 -5.01
C ILE A 121 -14.54 17.66 -3.61
N LYS A 122 -14.51 16.47 -3.03
CA LYS A 122 -14.89 16.19 -1.66
C LYS A 122 -13.63 15.90 -0.85
N MET A 123 -13.29 16.82 0.05
CA MET A 123 -12.14 16.72 0.92
C MET A 123 -12.53 16.11 2.27
N SER A 124 -11.75 15.15 2.73
CA SER A 124 -11.76 14.66 4.11
C SER A 124 -10.44 15.06 4.77
N THR A 125 -10.51 15.39 6.06
CA THR A 125 -9.29 15.65 6.84
C THR A 125 -8.55 14.35 7.06
N PHE A 126 -7.28 14.33 6.70
CA PHE A 126 -6.37 13.24 6.97
C PHE A 126 -5.67 13.45 8.31
N THR A 127 -5.62 12.38 9.10
CA THR A 127 -4.77 12.27 10.28
C THR A 127 -4.06 10.93 10.22
N GLU A 128 -2.72 10.93 10.35
CA GLU A 128 -1.96 9.67 10.38
C GLU A 128 -2.27 8.90 11.67
N ASP A 129 -2.99 7.81 11.55
CA ASP A 129 -3.47 7.01 12.69
C ASP A 129 -2.38 6.14 13.32
N LEU A 130 -1.27 5.94 12.60
CA LEU A 130 -0.09 5.23 13.12
C LEU A 130 0.66 6.05 14.18
N THR A 131 0.52 7.38 14.20
CA THR A 131 1.19 8.23 15.20
C THR A 131 0.76 7.88 16.63
N GLY A 132 1.73 7.73 17.52
CA GLY A 132 1.50 7.46 18.95
C GLY A 132 2.41 6.39 19.52
N VAL A 133 2.12 5.98 20.76
CA VAL A 133 2.89 4.96 21.48
C VAL A 133 2.08 3.67 21.56
N TYR A 134 2.73 2.56 21.26
CA TYR A 134 2.11 1.25 21.20
C TYR A 134 2.90 0.23 22.04
N ASP A 135 2.26 -0.38 23.02
CA ASP A 135 2.84 -1.50 23.76
C ASP A 135 2.87 -2.74 22.88
N ILE A 136 3.97 -3.49 22.94
CA ILE A 136 4.05 -4.84 22.37
C ILE A 136 3.41 -5.79 23.36
N ARG A 137 2.35 -6.50 22.98
CA ARG A 137 1.55 -7.35 23.84
C ARG A 137 1.88 -8.84 23.69
N LYS A 138 2.08 -9.27 22.45
CA LYS A 138 2.36 -10.67 22.13
C LYS A 138 3.05 -10.80 20.79
N LEU A 139 3.77 -11.90 20.67
CA LEU A 139 4.37 -12.33 19.41
C LEU A 139 3.73 -13.63 18.94
N PHE A 140 3.53 -13.78 17.64
CA PHE A 140 3.11 -15.05 17.06
C PHE A 140 3.90 -15.37 15.79
N VAL A 141 4.17 -16.65 15.61
CA VAL A 141 4.74 -17.18 14.37
C VAL A 141 3.75 -18.16 13.76
N TYR A 142 3.33 -17.91 12.54
CA TYR A 142 2.72 -18.93 11.70
C TYR A 142 3.83 -19.60 10.91
N GLY A 143 4.04 -20.89 11.11
CA GLY A 143 5.09 -21.65 10.46
C GLY A 143 4.71 -23.10 10.23
N GLY A 144 5.58 -23.79 9.55
CA GLY A 144 5.54 -25.25 9.30
C GLY A 144 5.34 -25.61 7.85
N THR A 145 5.95 -26.73 7.49
CA THR A 145 5.88 -27.38 6.18
C THR A 145 4.53 -28.09 6.01
N GLY A 146 3.94 -28.03 4.83
CA GLY A 146 2.73 -28.77 4.46
C GLY A 146 1.55 -28.53 5.40
N PRO A 147 1.02 -27.31 5.55
CA PRO A 147 -0.13 -27.02 6.40
C PRO A 147 -1.37 -27.85 6.00
N GLU A 148 -1.50 -28.23 4.72
CA GLU A 148 -2.53 -29.14 4.20
C GLU A 148 -2.46 -30.56 4.78
N TYR A 149 -1.30 -30.93 5.33
CA TYR A 149 -1.06 -32.21 6.02
C TYR A 149 -0.96 -32.06 7.54
N GLY A 150 -1.33 -30.91 8.07
CA GLY A 150 -1.31 -30.64 9.51
C GLY A 150 0.05 -30.15 10.04
N GLY A 151 1.04 -29.88 9.17
CA GLY A 151 2.36 -29.37 9.58
C GLY A 151 2.36 -27.91 10.01
N GLY A 152 1.39 -27.12 9.56
CA GLY A 152 1.30 -25.69 9.89
C GLY A 152 0.64 -25.42 11.25
N ALA A 153 1.16 -24.42 11.99
CA ALA A 153 0.55 -23.93 13.22
C ALA A 153 0.90 -22.47 13.50
N VAL A 154 0.02 -21.80 14.28
CA VAL A 154 0.33 -20.50 14.90
C VAL A 154 0.82 -20.78 16.33
N LEU A 155 2.01 -20.32 16.63
CA LEU A 155 2.67 -20.54 17.91
C LEU A 155 3.07 -19.19 18.53
N ASP A 156 2.90 -19.08 19.85
CA ASP A 156 3.53 -18.03 20.64
C ASP A 156 4.95 -18.48 20.99
N PRO A 157 6.01 -17.78 20.55
CA PRO A 157 7.38 -18.16 20.90
C PRO A 157 7.64 -18.08 22.41
N GLY A 158 6.91 -17.23 23.13
CA GLY A 158 7.02 -17.12 24.60
C GLY A 158 6.51 -18.36 25.33
N ASP A 159 5.49 -19.05 24.79
CA ASP A 159 5.00 -20.32 25.32
C ASP A 159 5.97 -21.49 25.07
N LYS A 160 6.99 -21.27 24.23
CA LYS A 160 8.06 -22.21 23.89
C LYS A 160 9.43 -21.72 24.36
N SER A 161 9.47 -21.04 25.51
CA SER A 161 10.66 -20.33 26.01
C SER A 161 11.92 -21.20 26.09
N TRP A 162 11.77 -22.52 26.29
CA TRP A 162 12.91 -23.46 26.43
C TRP A 162 13.72 -23.68 25.15
N VAL A 163 13.14 -23.45 23.96
CA VAL A 163 13.87 -23.63 22.70
C VAL A 163 14.75 -22.40 22.36
N TRP A 164 14.59 -21.31 23.09
CA TRP A 164 15.31 -20.06 22.89
C TRP A 164 16.45 -19.91 23.89
N ASP A 165 17.36 -18.99 23.59
CA ASP A 165 18.43 -18.64 24.50
C ASP A 165 17.88 -18.20 25.89
N GLN A 166 18.49 -18.73 26.96
CA GLN A 166 18.05 -18.54 28.34
C GLN A 166 18.81 -17.41 29.08
N SER A 167 19.51 -16.54 28.32
CA SER A 167 20.24 -15.37 28.88
C SER A 167 19.32 -14.29 29.49
N GLY A 168 18.02 -14.47 29.38
CA GLY A 168 16.99 -13.49 29.72
C GLY A 168 16.62 -12.56 28.55
N GLU A 169 17.09 -12.88 27.34
CA GLU A 169 16.78 -12.20 26.09
C GLU A 169 15.89 -13.09 25.19
N GLY A 170 15.04 -13.89 25.80
CA GLY A 170 14.04 -14.70 25.12
C GLY A 170 12.85 -13.88 24.60
N PRO A 171 11.85 -14.54 23.96
CA PRO A 171 10.71 -13.84 23.34
C PRO A 171 9.91 -12.95 24.29
N ASN A 172 9.84 -13.30 25.58
CA ASN A 172 9.11 -12.54 26.58
C ASN A 172 9.76 -11.18 26.89
N ALA A 173 11.05 -10.97 26.57
CA ALA A 173 11.71 -9.68 26.67
C ALA A 173 11.14 -8.62 25.69
N GLU A 174 10.35 -9.02 24.71
CA GLU A 174 9.65 -8.08 23.84
C GLU A 174 8.30 -7.60 24.41
N THR A 175 7.74 -8.26 25.41
CA THR A 175 6.34 -8.03 25.83
C THR A 175 6.15 -6.84 26.76
N ASP A 176 7.23 -6.21 27.25
CA ASP A 176 7.24 -4.94 27.95
C ASP A 176 7.82 -3.80 27.10
N ASN A 177 8.32 -4.11 25.89
CA ASN A 177 8.80 -3.14 24.91
C ASN A 177 7.66 -2.35 24.30
N TYR A 178 7.97 -1.17 23.75
CA TYR A 178 7.00 -0.33 23.11
C TYR A 178 7.57 0.38 21.88
N LEU A 179 6.69 0.71 20.95
CA LEU A 179 6.98 1.40 19.72
C LEU A 179 6.42 2.83 19.79
N GLU A 180 7.24 3.83 19.49
CA GLU A 180 6.82 5.22 19.39
C GLU A 180 6.89 5.69 17.95
N PHE A 181 5.74 6.00 17.35
CA PHE A 181 5.63 6.50 15.99
C PHE A 181 5.39 8.00 15.96
N THR A 182 6.20 8.72 15.20
CA THR A 182 5.97 10.12 14.87
C THR A 182 5.73 10.24 13.36
N PHE A 183 4.80 11.09 12.97
CA PHE A 183 4.55 11.47 11.59
C PHE A 183 5.41 12.69 11.24
N THR A 184 6.07 12.68 10.08
CA THR A 184 6.97 13.75 9.65
C THR A 184 6.47 14.45 8.41
N GLU A 185 6.09 13.69 7.36
CA GLU A 185 5.74 14.27 6.06
C GLU A 185 4.85 13.38 5.20
N ILE A 186 4.26 13.98 4.19
CA ILE A 186 3.64 13.29 3.06
C ILE A 186 4.59 13.38 1.88
N LEU A 187 4.97 12.22 1.34
CA LEU A 187 5.88 12.10 0.22
C LEU A 187 5.21 12.50 -1.11
N GLU A 188 6.02 12.72 -2.15
CA GLU A 188 5.52 13.10 -3.48
C GLU A 188 4.50 12.11 -4.06
N ASN A 189 4.58 10.83 -3.72
CA ASN A 189 3.63 9.80 -4.15
C ASN A 189 2.36 9.69 -3.28
N GLY A 190 2.16 10.59 -2.31
CA GLY A 190 1.02 10.60 -1.39
C GLY A 190 1.16 9.63 -0.20
N ASN A 191 2.27 8.90 -0.11
CA ASN A 191 2.58 8.05 1.04
C ASN A 191 2.96 8.92 2.25
N THR A 192 2.79 8.40 3.46
CA THR A 192 3.22 9.08 4.69
C THR A 192 4.51 8.50 5.21
N SER A 193 5.30 9.32 5.88
CA SER A 193 6.56 8.89 6.49
C SER A 193 6.79 9.53 7.86
N GLY A 194 7.70 8.92 8.62
CA GLY A 194 8.07 9.41 9.93
C GLY A 194 9.17 8.58 10.58
N THR A 195 9.29 8.71 11.89
CA THR A 195 10.24 7.92 12.69
C THR A 195 9.49 6.91 13.56
N CYS A 196 10.11 5.76 13.76
CA CYS A 196 9.69 4.73 14.72
C CYS A 196 10.85 4.48 15.67
N VAL A 197 10.62 4.64 16.97
CA VAL A 197 11.59 4.25 18.00
C VAL A 197 11.07 3.01 18.70
N ASN A 198 11.82 1.93 18.59
CA ASN A 198 11.57 0.69 19.34
C ASN A 198 12.35 0.78 20.65
N HIS A 199 11.62 0.97 21.74
CA HIS A 199 12.17 1.12 23.08
C HIS A 199 12.18 -0.22 23.79
N ALA A 200 13.30 -0.54 24.43
CA ALA A 200 13.34 -1.57 25.46
C ALA A 200 12.43 -1.16 26.63
N GLY A 201 11.72 -2.12 27.17
CA GLY A 201 10.85 -1.93 28.31
C GLY A 201 11.61 -1.75 29.64
N GLU A 202 10.97 -2.18 30.74
CA GLU A 202 11.53 -2.01 32.09
C GLU A 202 12.78 -2.87 32.31
N ASP A 203 12.87 -4.03 31.63
CA ASP A 203 14.01 -4.93 31.74
C ASP A 203 15.23 -4.49 30.92
N GLY A 204 15.07 -3.50 30.02
CA GLY A 204 16.11 -2.96 29.15
C GLY A 204 16.60 -3.91 28.07
N LYS A 205 15.80 -4.92 27.72
CA LYS A 205 16.20 -6.01 26.82
C LYS A 205 15.33 -6.12 25.59
N TYR A 206 15.85 -6.87 24.63
CA TYR A 206 15.17 -7.28 23.41
C TYR A 206 15.34 -8.78 23.21
N TRP A 207 14.42 -9.41 22.53
CA TRP A 207 14.60 -10.81 22.13
C TRP A 207 15.77 -10.94 21.14
N ASN A 208 16.76 -11.77 21.48
CA ASN A 208 17.93 -12.02 20.62
C ASN A 208 17.63 -13.00 19.45
N ALA A 209 16.50 -13.68 19.49
CA ALA A 209 16.04 -14.64 18.47
C ALA A 209 17.03 -15.81 18.22
N ILE A 210 17.77 -16.23 19.24
CA ILE A 210 18.70 -17.36 19.17
C ILE A 210 17.97 -18.66 19.53
N PHE A 211 17.85 -19.57 18.54
CA PHE A 211 17.30 -20.90 18.72
C PHE A 211 18.41 -21.87 19.20
N LYS A 212 18.15 -22.59 20.29
CA LYS A 212 19.17 -23.38 20.97
C LYS A 212 19.60 -24.62 20.21
N ALA A 213 20.89 -24.91 20.24
CA ALA A 213 21.51 -26.08 19.62
C ALA A 213 20.86 -27.42 20.02
N GLU A 214 20.49 -27.58 21.28
CA GLU A 214 19.86 -28.81 21.78
C GLU A 214 18.51 -29.14 21.16
N PHE A 215 17.86 -28.15 20.49
CA PHE A 215 16.60 -28.29 19.74
C PHE A 215 16.82 -28.17 18.23
N ASN A 216 18.08 -27.98 17.78
CA ASN A 216 18.45 -27.92 16.40
C ASN A 216 18.59 -29.34 15.82
N ASN A 217 17.68 -29.74 14.94
CA ASN A 217 17.64 -31.09 14.39
C ASN A 217 18.75 -31.38 13.34
N GLU A 218 19.51 -30.37 12.91
CA GLU A 218 20.50 -30.49 11.83
C GLU A 218 21.93 -30.13 12.24
N GLY A 219 22.18 -29.78 13.50
CA GLY A 219 23.52 -29.38 13.94
C GLY A 219 23.62 -29.16 15.45
N ASP A 220 24.83 -28.91 15.90
CA ASP A 220 25.16 -28.75 17.30
C ASP A 220 25.33 -27.28 17.74
N ASP A 221 25.12 -26.34 16.81
CA ASP A 221 25.28 -24.91 17.05
C ASP A 221 23.93 -24.19 17.24
N ASP A 222 23.93 -23.18 18.08
CA ASP A 222 22.81 -22.24 18.22
C ASP A 222 22.58 -21.50 16.89
N ILE A 223 21.32 -21.21 16.55
CA ILE A 223 20.94 -20.57 15.28
C ILE A 223 20.41 -19.16 15.54
N ASP A 224 21.05 -18.16 14.95
CA ASP A 224 20.55 -16.78 14.92
C ASP A 224 19.43 -16.64 13.87
N LEU A 225 18.23 -16.34 14.36
CA LEU A 225 17.02 -16.12 13.58
C LEU A 225 16.58 -14.65 13.54
N SER A 226 17.45 -13.71 13.90
CA SER A 226 17.17 -12.27 13.84
C SER A 226 16.67 -11.82 12.46
N LYS A 227 17.17 -12.47 11.39
CA LYS A 227 16.67 -12.25 10.01
C LYS A 227 15.15 -12.45 9.83
N PHE A 228 14.54 -13.29 10.68
CA PHE A 228 13.09 -13.57 10.64
C PHE A 228 12.32 -12.77 11.68
N TYR A 229 12.91 -12.54 12.85
CA TYR A 229 12.16 -12.04 14.00
C TYR A 229 12.52 -10.62 14.42
N ARG A 230 13.63 -10.05 13.92
CA ARG A 230 13.96 -8.63 14.09
C ARG A 230 13.49 -7.83 12.86
N GLN A 231 12.15 -7.74 12.69
CA GLN A 231 11.52 -7.07 11.56
C GLN A 231 11.32 -5.56 11.80
N ILE A 232 11.13 -5.15 13.06
CA ILE A 232 11.19 -3.75 13.46
C ILE A 232 12.57 -3.53 14.09
N PRO A 233 13.38 -2.58 13.58
CA PRO A 233 14.72 -2.32 14.09
C PRO A 233 14.70 -1.95 15.57
N ILE A 234 15.80 -2.22 16.28
CA ILE A 234 16.04 -1.75 17.64
C ILE A 234 16.38 -0.26 17.60
N GLY A 235 15.84 0.51 18.54
CA GLY A 235 16.06 1.94 18.61
C GLY A 235 15.33 2.69 17.49
N GLU A 236 15.97 3.72 16.95
CA GLU A 236 15.34 4.60 15.93
C GLU A 236 15.48 4.02 14.54
N SER A 237 14.38 4.08 13.80
CA SER A 237 14.26 3.76 12.37
C SER A 237 13.32 4.76 11.71
N THR A 238 13.35 4.85 10.39
CA THR A 238 12.31 5.56 9.63
C THR A 238 11.23 4.59 9.18
N TRP A 239 10.04 5.10 8.95
CA TRP A 239 8.96 4.32 8.35
C TRP A 239 8.31 5.07 7.19
N VAL A 240 7.83 4.29 6.21
CA VAL A 240 7.00 4.77 5.11
C VAL A 240 5.75 3.89 5.04
N ARG A 241 4.57 4.50 5.05
CA ARG A 241 3.29 3.81 4.82
C ARG A 241 2.88 3.97 3.37
N ASP A 242 2.87 2.87 2.64
CA ASP A 242 2.41 2.81 1.26
C ASP A 242 0.92 2.45 1.23
N TYR A 243 0.10 3.41 0.84
CA TYR A 243 -1.35 3.24 0.77
C TYR A 243 -1.80 2.40 -0.42
N SER A 244 -0.99 2.31 -1.48
CA SER A 244 -1.33 1.53 -2.68
C SER A 244 -1.19 0.03 -2.44
N THR A 245 -0.17 -0.37 -1.68
CA THR A 245 0.11 -1.77 -1.31
C THR A 245 -0.37 -2.12 0.09
N GLN A 246 -0.81 -1.13 0.88
CA GLN A 246 -1.19 -1.27 2.29
C GLN A 246 -0.05 -1.84 3.16
N THR A 247 1.19 -1.44 2.87
CA THR A 247 2.37 -1.87 3.59
C THR A 247 3.00 -0.73 4.39
N ILE A 248 3.74 -1.11 5.44
CA ILE A 248 4.63 -0.23 6.18
C ILE A 248 6.05 -0.76 5.99
N ILE A 249 6.93 0.11 5.52
CA ILE A 249 8.36 -0.18 5.32
C ILE A 249 9.10 0.47 6.46
N PHE A 250 9.91 -0.29 7.20
CA PHE A 250 10.84 0.20 8.21
C PHE A 250 12.24 0.18 7.63
N THR A 251 12.97 1.29 7.74
CA THR A 251 14.36 1.40 7.29
C THR A 251 15.26 1.64 8.49
N ASP A 252 16.21 0.76 8.74
CA ASP A 252 17.18 0.89 9.83
C ASP A 252 18.29 1.90 9.51
N SER A 253 19.19 2.14 10.48
CA SER A 253 20.33 3.06 10.35
C SER A 253 21.32 2.69 9.24
N ASP A 254 21.33 1.42 8.82
CA ASP A 254 22.21 0.91 7.76
C ASP A 254 21.52 0.97 6.37
N GLY A 255 20.27 1.45 6.33
CA GLY A 255 19.47 1.55 5.12
C GLY A 255 18.86 0.23 4.68
N LYS A 256 18.73 -0.74 5.59
CA LYS A 256 18.07 -2.01 5.31
C LYS A 256 16.58 -1.90 5.56
N ASP A 257 15.80 -2.30 4.58
CA ASP A 257 14.34 -2.28 4.62
C ASP A 257 13.76 -3.61 5.11
N THR A 258 12.71 -3.48 5.92
CA THR A 258 11.77 -4.57 6.21
C THR A 258 10.35 -4.08 5.89
N SER A 259 9.50 -4.98 5.39
CA SER A 259 8.15 -4.62 4.97
C SER A 259 7.11 -5.48 5.67
N GLY A 260 6.14 -4.82 6.30
CA GLY A 260 5.03 -5.44 7.00
C GLY A 260 3.69 -4.83 6.61
N GLN A 261 2.63 -5.45 7.10
CA GLN A 261 1.25 -4.95 7.00
C GLN A 261 0.73 -4.60 8.38
N LEU A 262 0.05 -3.47 8.53
CA LEU A 262 -0.70 -3.16 9.73
C LEU A 262 -2.08 -3.80 9.65
N LEU A 263 -2.37 -4.71 10.58
CA LEU A 263 -3.65 -5.38 10.72
C LEU A 263 -4.46 -4.71 11.83
N ASN A 264 -5.74 -4.49 11.60
CA ASN A 264 -6.67 -4.02 12.61
C ASN A 264 -7.28 -5.19 13.41
N ASN A 265 -8.14 -4.87 14.38
CA ASN A 265 -8.93 -5.87 15.10
C ASN A 265 -9.66 -6.79 14.12
N GLY A 266 -9.55 -8.11 14.32
CA GLY A 266 -10.18 -9.09 13.46
C GLY A 266 -9.57 -10.47 13.53
N THR A 267 -10.18 -11.43 12.82
CA THR A 267 -9.62 -12.77 12.63
C THR A 267 -9.15 -12.94 11.20
N TYR A 268 -7.89 -13.29 11.05
CA TYR A 268 -7.19 -13.39 9.77
C TYR A 268 -6.91 -14.85 9.43
N PRO A 269 -7.51 -15.39 8.36
CA PRO A 269 -7.18 -16.73 7.89
C PRO A 269 -5.74 -16.73 7.34
N LEU A 270 -4.97 -17.75 7.71
CA LEU A 270 -3.57 -17.93 7.31
C LEU A 270 -3.40 -19.10 6.35
N PHE A 271 -4.20 -20.16 6.56
CA PHE A 271 -4.29 -21.29 5.65
C PHE A 271 -5.65 -21.97 5.80
N ALA A 272 -6.44 -21.97 4.73
CA ALA A 272 -7.82 -22.48 4.72
C ALA A 272 -8.63 -22.03 5.97
N ASP A 273 -9.66 -22.75 6.35
CA ASP A 273 -10.50 -22.40 7.52
C ASP A 273 -9.92 -22.90 8.85
N ASN A 274 -8.80 -23.62 8.82
CA ASN A 274 -8.27 -24.33 9.99
C ASN A 274 -7.16 -23.60 10.73
N ILE A 275 -6.48 -22.64 10.08
CA ILE A 275 -5.38 -21.89 10.70
C ILE A 275 -5.67 -20.41 10.54
N SER A 276 -5.87 -19.74 11.66
CA SER A 276 -6.13 -18.30 11.71
C SER A 276 -5.46 -17.66 12.93
N LEU A 277 -5.28 -16.35 12.88
CA LEU A 277 -4.87 -15.53 14.02
C LEU A 277 -5.97 -14.52 14.33
N THR A 278 -6.35 -14.40 15.58
CA THR A 278 -7.22 -13.32 16.08
C THR A 278 -6.36 -12.20 16.63
N VAL A 279 -6.52 -11.01 16.07
CA VAL A 279 -5.89 -9.76 16.47
C VAL A 279 -6.90 -8.97 17.31
N PRO A 280 -6.67 -8.76 18.63
CA PRO A 280 -7.64 -8.09 19.49
C PRO A 280 -7.68 -6.56 19.28
N ASN A 281 -6.54 -5.93 18.94
CA ASN A 281 -6.41 -4.51 18.71
C ASN A 281 -5.78 -4.27 17.34
N GLN A 282 -4.45 -4.22 17.27
CA GLN A 282 -3.68 -4.10 16.04
C GLN A 282 -2.49 -5.07 16.06
N ALA A 283 -1.94 -5.36 14.87
CA ALA A 283 -0.72 -6.14 14.76
C ALA A 283 0.07 -5.74 13.51
N PHE A 284 1.39 -5.79 13.60
CA PHE A 284 2.23 -5.86 12.41
C PHE A 284 2.35 -7.32 11.98
N ARG A 285 2.16 -7.57 10.69
CA ARG A 285 2.36 -8.86 10.03
C ARG A 285 3.51 -8.76 9.05
N PHE A 286 4.51 -9.60 9.22
CA PHE A 286 5.64 -9.74 8.30
C PHE A 286 5.58 -11.09 7.60
N ILE A 287 5.73 -11.08 6.26
CA ILE A 287 5.80 -12.31 5.46
C ILE A 287 7.24 -12.79 5.45
N LEU A 288 7.45 -14.04 5.83
CA LEU A 288 8.77 -14.65 5.94
C LEU A 288 9.00 -15.69 4.84
N ASN A 289 10.24 -15.83 4.43
CA ASN A 289 10.66 -16.73 3.35
C ASN A 289 11.42 -17.95 3.90
N GLY A 290 10.70 -18.81 4.64
CA GLY A 290 11.24 -20.09 5.08
C GLY A 290 11.23 -21.15 3.96
N THR A 291 11.99 -22.22 4.16
CA THR A 291 12.09 -23.35 3.21
C THR A 291 11.38 -24.58 3.78
N ASP A 292 10.64 -25.32 2.96
CA ASP A 292 9.95 -26.54 3.38
C ASP A 292 10.96 -27.60 3.87
N ASP A 293 10.62 -28.25 4.98
CA ASP A 293 11.41 -29.31 5.62
C ASP A 293 10.52 -30.51 5.95
N TRP A 294 10.39 -31.41 5.01
CA TRP A 294 9.53 -32.58 5.11
C TRP A 294 10.05 -33.62 6.12
N ASP A 295 11.36 -33.62 6.42
CA ASP A 295 11.97 -34.54 7.37
C ASP A 295 11.67 -34.15 8.82
N ASN A 296 11.47 -32.85 9.08
CA ASN A 296 11.17 -32.29 10.40
C ASN A 296 9.74 -31.76 10.54
N ILE A 297 8.83 -32.09 9.61
CA ILE A 297 7.42 -31.70 9.68
C ILE A 297 6.81 -32.04 11.06
N PHE A 298 5.99 -31.16 11.63
CA PHE A 298 5.37 -31.19 12.95
C PHE A 298 6.27 -30.71 14.11
N THR A 299 7.57 -30.52 13.94
CA THR A 299 8.48 -30.05 15.00
C THR A 299 8.41 -28.54 15.20
N ASP A 300 8.87 -28.06 16.36
CA ASP A 300 9.07 -26.62 16.62
C ASP A 300 10.21 -26.08 15.74
N TYR A 301 11.22 -26.92 15.45
CA TYR A 301 12.32 -26.59 14.54
C TYR A 301 11.81 -26.25 13.13
N ASP A 302 10.95 -27.09 12.55
CA ASP A 302 10.33 -26.78 11.25
C ASP A 302 9.59 -25.43 11.28
N LYS A 303 8.79 -25.18 12.32
CA LYS A 303 7.93 -23.99 12.39
C LYS A 303 8.70 -22.69 12.64
N PHE A 304 9.71 -22.72 13.50
CA PHE A 304 10.46 -21.51 13.87
C PHE A 304 11.71 -21.29 13.03
N VAL A 305 12.37 -22.35 12.58
CA VAL A 305 13.70 -22.24 11.94
C VAL A 305 13.61 -22.44 10.42
N LYS A 306 13.01 -23.57 9.99
CA LYS A 306 13.04 -23.96 8.56
C LYS A 306 11.96 -23.25 7.77
N LYS A 307 10.71 -23.29 8.24
CA LYS A 307 9.54 -22.76 7.51
C LYS A 307 8.70 -21.77 8.35
N PRO A 308 9.30 -20.72 8.95
CA PRO A 308 8.50 -19.60 9.38
C PRO A 308 7.86 -18.93 8.16
N ARG A 309 6.54 -18.68 8.22
CA ARG A 309 5.75 -18.14 7.11
C ARG A 309 5.33 -16.70 7.35
N ASN A 310 4.86 -16.44 8.56
CA ASN A 310 4.52 -15.08 8.99
C ASN A 310 4.98 -14.88 10.43
N PHE A 311 5.42 -13.66 10.70
CA PHE A 311 5.68 -13.17 12.05
C PHE A 311 4.69 -12.05 12.37
N PHE A 312 4.12 -12.08 13.57
CA PHE A 312 3.15 -11.10 14.04
C PHE A 312 3.61 -10.48 15.35
N ILE A 313 3.53 -9.16 15.41
CA ILE A 313 3.75 -8.38 16.62
C ILE A 313 2.41 -7.73 16.96
N LEU A 314 1.73 -8.25 18.00
CA LEU A 314 0.48 -7.68 18.49
C LEU A 314 0.79 -6.44 19.32
N ILE A 315 0.12 -5.35 18.97
CA ILE A 315 0.32 -4.04 19.60
C ILE A 315 -0.99 -3.47 20.13
N GLU A 316 -0.87 -2.62 21.14
CA GLU A 316 -1.99 -1.86 21.72
C GLU A 316 -1.57 -0.42 21.94
N LYS A 317 -2.34 0.51 21.39
CA LYS A 317 -2.09 1.95 21.55
C LYS A 317 -2.32 2.36 23.00
N ARG A 318 -1.37 3.12 23.59
CA ARG A 318 -1.48 3.69 24.94
C ARG A 318 -2.55 4.77 25.06
#